data_9acc728fb78f40fdf807966e68891bdb
#
_entry.id   9acc728fb78f40fdf807966e68891bdb
#
_cell.length_a   1.000
_cell.length_b   1.000
_cell.length_c   1.000
_cell.angle_alpha   90.00
_cell.angle_beta   90.00
_cell.angle_gamma   90.00
#
_symmetry.space_group_name_H-M   'P 1'
#
loop_
_entity.id
_entity.type
_entity.pdbx_description
1 polymer ?
#
loop_
_entity_poly.entity_id
_entity_poly.type
_entity_poly.pdbx_seq_one_letter_code
_entity_poly.pdbx_strand_id
1 'polypeptide(L)'
;MPGSTTSLFPDINVWVALTYEGHTHHSTAATWFATLKPDVSLSFCRFTQLGLLRLLTAEAVMGDEVLTQPQAWAAYDRWHQDPRVEFVDEPAEIEARFRALTRLRQPATKDWADSYLAAFATVGRLTLVTFDRGLRTKPRSVVVLG
;
A
#
# COMPACT_ATOMS: atom_id res chain seq x y z
N MET A 1 6.59 -22.78 9.65
CA MET A 1 5.68 -22.61 10.78
C MET A 1 4.26 -22.88 10.33
N PRO A 2 3.68 -23.92 10.88
CA PRO A 2 2.30 -24.19 10.52
C PRO A 2 1.42 -23.01 10.87
N GLY A 3 0.53 -22.66 9.97
CA GLY A 3 -0.34 -21.53 10.19
C GLY A 3 0.32 -20.17 10.08
N SER A 4 1.55 -20.08 9.51
CA SER A 4 2.14 -18.78 9.33
C SER A 4 1.25 -17.95 8.39
N THR A 5 0.80 -16.81 8.86
CA THR A 5 -0.03 -15.89 8.12
C THR A 5 0.86 -14.98 7.29
N THR A 6 0.56 -14.87 6.01
CA THR A 6 1.22 -13.89 5.18
C THR A 6 0.65 -12.52 5.46
N SER A 7 1.53 -11.61 5.85
CA SER A 7 1.15 -10.23 6.17
C SER A 7 1.52 -9.33 5.00
N LEU A 8 0.52 -8.88 4.27
CA LEU A 8 0.68 -8.08 3.07
C LEU A 8 0.48 -6.60 3.38
N PHE A 9 1.29 -5.77 2.74
CA PHE A 9 1.25 -4.33 2.93
C PHE A 9 1.16 -3.65 1.56
N PRO A 10 -0.07 -3.47 1.04
CA PRO A 10 -0.23 -2.87 -0.28
C PRO A 10 0.16 -1.40 -0.28
N ASP A 11 0.92 -1.02 -1.29
CA ASP A 11 1.24 0.37 -1.61
C ASP A 11 -0.04 1.14 -1.95
N ILE A 12 0.03 2.46 -1.87
CA ILE A 12 -1.11 3.36 -2.14
C ILE A 12 -1.72 3.07 -3.52
N ASN A 13 -0.89 2.91 -4.55
CA ASN A 13 -1.39 2.66 -5.91
C ASN A 13 -2.11 1.32 -6.04
N VAL A 14 -1.73 0.32 -5.26
CA VAL A 14 -2.45 -0.96 -5.24
C VAL A 14 -3.84 -0.78 -4.63
N TRP A 15 -3.93 -0.06 -3.50
CA TRP A 15 -5.22 0.22 -2.89
C TRP A 15 -6.13 1.04 -3.81
N VAL A 16 -5.58 2.06 -4.50
CA VAL A 16 -6.36 2.84 -5.45
C VAL A 16 -6.84 1.98 -6.61
N ALA A 17 -5.97 1.15 -7.17
CA ALA A 17 -6.33 0.26 -8.26
C ALA A 17 -7.42 -0.73 -7.86
N LEU A 18 -7.39 -1.24 -6.64
CA LEU A 18 -8.43 -2.13 -6.12
C LEU A 18 -9.76 -1.40 -5.93
N THR A 19 -9.71 -0.15 -5.49
CA THR A 19 -10.90 0.62 -5.11
C THR A 19 -11.60 1.26 -6.31
N TYR A 20 -10.82 1.73 -7.29
CA TYR A 20 -11.33 2.47 -8.43
C TYR A 20 -11.30 1.59 -9.69
N GLU A 21 -12.48 1.19 -10.16
CA GLU A 21 -12.60 0.29 -11.32
C GLU A 21 -12.04 0.91 -12.61
N GLY A 22 -12.03 2.23 -12.73
CA GLY A 22 -11.48 2.92 -13.88
C GLY A 22 -9.96 3.04 -13.89
N HIS A 23 -9.28 2.57 -12.85
CA HIS A 23 -7.83 2.64 -12.79
C HIS A 23 -7.18 1.72 -13.83
N THR A 24 -6.08 2.19 -14.44
CA THR A 24 -5.36 1.44 -15.46
C THR A 24 -4.99 0.03 -15.03
N HIS A 25 -4.64 -0.13 -13.76
CA HIS A 25 -4.20 -1.42 -13.19
C HIS A 25 -5.29 -2.14 -12.39
N HIS A 26 -6.55 -1.70 -12.51
CA HIS A 26 -7.63 -2.33 -11.73
C HIS A 26 -7.74 -3.82 -11.99
N SER A 27 -7.74 -4.23 -13.24
CA SER A 27 -7.90 -5.64 -13.60
C SER A 27 -6.79 -6.51 -13.00
N THR A 28 -5.54 -6.05 -13.10
CA THR A 28 -4.39 -6.75 -12.53
C THR A 28 -4.49 -6.86 -11.01
N ALA A 29 -4.84 -5.75 -10.36
CA ALA A 29 -4.98 -5.72 -8.90
C ALA A 29 -6.13 -6.62 -8.43
N ALA A 30 -7.28 -6.55 -9.10
CA ALA A 30 -8.45 -7.36 -8.75
C ALA A 30 -8.19 -8.85 -8.94
N THR A 31 -7.49 -9.23 -10.02
CA THR A 31 -7.11 -10.61 -10.26
C THR A 31 -6.19 -11.14 -9.16
N TRP A 32 -5.19 -10.34 -8.79
CA TRP A 32 -4.31 -10.69 -7.68
C TRP A 32 -5.09 -10.86 -6.38
N PHE A 33 -5.95 -9.89 -6.06
CA PHE A 33 -6.74 -9.91 -4.83
C PHE A 33 -7.60 -11.16 -4.74
N ALA A 34 -8.17 -11.60 -5.85
CA ALA A 34 -9.01 -12.79 -5.90
C ALA A 34 -8.23 -14.08 -5.59
N THR A 35 -6.91 -14.07 -5.72
CA THR A 35 -6.07 -15.24 -5.40
C THR A 35 -5.75 -15.36 -3.91
N LEU A 36 -6.05 -14.34 -3.12
CA LEU A 36 -5.64 -14.31 -1.72
C LEU A 36 -6.50 -15.24 -0.86
N LYS A 37 -5.84 -15.92 0.06
CA LYS A 37 -6.48 -16.86 0.97
C LYS A 37 -7.10 -16.14 2.17
N PRO A 38 -8.04 -16.80 2.88
CA PRO A 38 -8.67 -16.16 4.05
C PRO A 38 -7.73 -15.87 5.21
N ASP A 39 -6.58 -16.52 5.27
CA ASP A 39 -5.63 -16.37 6.38
C ASP A 39 -4.56 -15.30 6.16
N VAL A 40 -4.56 -14.63 5.01
CA VAL A 40 -3.65 -13.49 4.81
C VAL A 40 -4.17 -12.28 5.58
N SER A 41 -3.28 -11.36 5.93
CA SER A 41 -3.67 -10.04 6.40
C SER A 41 -3.26 -8.99 5.39
N LEU A 42 -4.07 -7.93 5.30
CA LEU A 42 -3.86 -6.81 4.40
C LEU A 42 -3.84 -5.55 5.25
N SER A 43 -2.68 -4.94 5.36
CA SER A 43 -2.49 -3.85 6.32
C SER A 43 -2.51 -2.49 5.68
N PHE A 44 -3.30 -1.60 6.26
CA PHE A 44 -3.16 -0.15 6.09
C PHE A 44 -2.27 0.39 7.20
N CYS A 45 -1.54 1.45 6.91
CA CYS A 45 -0.99 2.34 7.92
C CYS A 45 -1.53 3.75 7.65
N ARG A 46 -1.19 4.70 8.53
CA ARG A 46 -1.69 6.08 8.36
C ARG A 46 -1.28 6.66 7.01
N PHE A 47 -0.06 6.40 6.58
CA PHE A 47 0.44 6.93 5.32
C PHE A 47 -0.34 6.39 4.11
N THR A 48 -0.61 5.09 4.07
CA THR A 48 -1.36 4.49 2.95
C THR A 48 -2.85 4.83 3.01
N GLN A 49 -3.42 4.94 4.21
CA GLN A 49 -4.78 5.44 4.38
C GLN A 49 -4.91 6.86 3.81
N LEU A 50 -4.02 7.75 4.23
CA LEU A 50 -4.02 9.13 3.77
C LEU A 50 -3.85 9.20 2.24
N GLY A 51 -2.95 8.41 1.70
CA GLY A 51 -2.70 8.37 0.27
C GLY A 51 -3.92 7.91 -0.52
N LEU A 52 -4.61 6.87 -0.04
CA LEU A 52 -5.83 6.40 -0.68
C LEU A 52 -6.91 7.48 -0.67
N LEU A 53 -7.17 8.07 0.49
CA LEU A 53 -8.18 9.13 0.62
C LEU A 53 -7.87 10.32 -0.30
N ARG A 54 -6.61 10.73 -0.35
CA ARG A 54 -6.18 11.84 -1.18
C ARG A 54 -6.40 11.56 -2.66
N LEU A 55 -6.03 10.38 -3.12
CA LEU A 55 -6.14 10.05 -4.55
C LEU A 55 -7.60 9.83 -4.97
N LEU A 56 -8.45 9.28 -4.09
CA LEU A 56 -9.87 9.11 -4.39
C LEU A 56 -10.60 10.45 -4.50
N THR A 57 -10.05 11.50 -3.91
CA THR A 57 -10.63 12.86 -3.98
C THR A 57 -9.87 13.77 -4.94
N ALA A 58 -9.00 13.20 -5.79
CA ALA A 58 -8.22 13.95 -6.75
C ALA A 58 -8.84 13.79 -8.15
N GLU A 59 -9.35 14.90 -8.70
CA GLU A 59 -9.95 14.89 -10.04
C GLU A 59 -8.95 14.42 -11.10
N ALA A 60 -7.68 14.79 -10.98
CA ALA A 60 -6.64 14.36 -11.91
C ALA A 60 -6.49 12.84 -12.00
N VAL A 61 -6.82 12.13 -10.92
CA VAL A 61 -6.74 10.66 -10.86
C VAL A 61 -8.07 10.03 -11.26
N MET A 62 -9.18 10.56 -10.72
CA MET A 62 -10.51 9.94 -10.79
C MET A 62 -11.40 10.47 -11.90
N GLY A 63 -11.05 11.62 -12.49
CA GLY A 63 -11.91 12.23 -13.50
C GLY A 63 -13.29 12.51 -12.96
N ASP A 64 -14.33 12.13 -13.73
CA ASP A 64 -15.72 12.35 -13.35
C ASP A 64 -16.15 11.52 -12.14
N GLU A 65 -15.37 10.51 -11.76
CA GLU A 65 -15.70 9.64 -10.62
C GLU A 65 -15.05 10.10 -9.32
N VAL A 66 -14.52 11.30 -9.30
CA VAL A 66 -13.88 11.88 -8.12
C VAL A 66 -14.87 11.89 -6.93
N LEU A 67 -14.38 11.52 -5.76
CA LEU A 67 -15.20 11.37 -4.57
C LEU A 67 -15.12 12.61 -3.68
N THR A 68 -16.16 12.83 -2.90
CA THR A 68 -16.14 13.76 -1.78
C THR A 68 -15.39 13.10 -0.59
N GLN A 69 -15.06 13.88 0.42
CA GLN A 69 -14.43 13.31 1.62
C GLN A 69 -15.30 12.24 2.29
N PRO A 70 -16.61 12.46 2.53
CA PRO A 70 -17.44 11.39 3.09
C PRO A 70 -17.48 10.13 2.23
N GLN A 71 -17.50 10.28 0.91
CA GLN A 71 -17.48 9.13 0.00
C GLN A 71 -16.16 8.38 0.05
N ALA A 72 -15.04 9.10 0.16
CA ALA A 72 -13.73 8.49 0.29
C ALA A 72 -13.61 7.70 1.60
N TRP A 73 -14.08 8.27 2.72
CA TRP A 73 -14.14 7.55 3.99
C TRP A 73 -15.00 6.30 3.89
N ALA A 74 -16.14 6.38 3.21
CA ALA A 74 -17.01 5.21 3.02
C ALA A 74 -16.30 4.11 2.23
N ALA A 75 -15.52 4.46 1.21
CA ALA A 75 -14.74 3.50 0.43
C ALA A 75 -13.68 2.83 1.30
N TYR A 76 -12.98 3.62 2.11
CA TYR A 76 -12.00 3.10 3.05
C TYR A 76 -12.66 2.15 4.07
N ASP A 77 -13.77 2.56 4.64
CA ASP A 77 -14.49 1.75 5.64
C ASP A 77 -14.97 0.42 5.06
N ARG A 78 -15.35 0.39 3.79
CA ARG A 78 -15.75 -0.86 3.14
C ARG A 78 -14.62 -1.88 3.11
N TRP A 79 -13.37 -1.43 2.93
CA TRP A 79 -12.24 -2.34 3.00
C TRP A 79 -12.14 -3.01 4.37
N HIS A 80 -12.42 -2.27 5.44
CA HIS A 80 -12.36 -2.82 6.80
C HIS A 80 -13.52 -3.78 7.13
N GLN A 81 -14.50 -3.93 6.24
CA GLN A 81 -15.50 -4.99 6.37
C GLN A 81 -14.94 -6.36 5.99
N ASP A 82 -13.85 -6.40 5.22
CA ASP A 82 -13.13 -7.63 4.95
C ASP A 82 -12.30 -7.99 6.20
N PRO A 83 -12.52 -9.18 6.81
CA PRO A 83 -11.82 -9.52 8.05
C PRO A 83 -10.32 -9.64 7.93
N ARG A 84 -9.78 -9.69 6.71
CA ARG A 84 -8.33 -9.72 6.47
C ARG A 84 -7.69 -8.34 6.56
N VAL A 85 -8.47 -7.28 6.39
CA VAL A 85 -7.97 -5.91 6.38
C VAL A 85 -7.81 -5.39 7.80
N GLU A 86 -6.66 -4.83 8.09
CA GLU A 86 -6.37 -4.25 9.41
C GLU A 86 -5.56 -2.96 9.26
N PHE A 87 -5.53 -2.20 10.35
CA PHE A 87 -4.70 -1.01 10.44
C PHE A 87 -3.54 -1.31 11.39
N VAL A 88 -2.32 -0.97 10.97
CA VAL A 88 -1.13 -1.19 11.80
C VAL A 88 -0.45 0.13 12.11
N ASP A 89 0.08 0.25 13.31
CA ASP A 89 0.83 1.42 13.72
C ASP A 89 2.25 1.36 13.17
N GLU A 90 2.85 2.54 13.05
CA GLU A 90 4.23 2.64 12.61
C GLU A 90 5.15 1.90 13.59
N PRO A 91 6.05 1.02 13.08
CA PRO A 91 6.99 0.34 13.97
C PRO A 91 7.88 1.32 14.70
N ALA A 92 8.12 1.06 15.98
CA ALA A 92 8.86 1.98 16.86
C ALA A 92 10.29 2.28 16.37
N GLU A 93 10.90 1.33 15.65
CA GLU A 93 12.30 1.44 15.25
C GLU A 93 12.49 1.75 13.76
N ILE A 94 11.46 2.33 13.13
CA ILE A 94 11.47 2.56 11.69
C ILE A 94 12.55 3.54 11.24
N GLU A 95 12.88 4.54 12.06
CA GLU A 95 13.71 5.64 11.60
C GLU A 95 15.12 5.18 11.20
N ALA A 96 15.71 4.26 11.92
CA ALA A 96 17.05 3.75 11.58
C ALA A 96 17.07 3.12 10.19
N ARG A 97 16.06 2.29 9.87
CA ARG A 97 15.95 1.67 8.55
C ARG A 97 15.63 2.69 7.48
N PHE A 98 14.76 3.64 7.78
CA PHE A 98 14.40 4.69 6.85
C PHE A 98 15.63 5.54 6.49
N ARG A 99 16.42 5.91 7.47
CA ARG A 99 17.67 6.64 7.23
C ARG A 99 18.64 5.81 6.39
N ALA A 100 18.75 4.51 6.66
CA ALA A 100 19.64 3.63 5.91
C ALA A 100 19.25 3.51 4.43
N LEU A 101 17.96 3.66 4.10
CA LEU A 101 17.46 3.57 2.73
C LEU A 101 17.46 4.90 1.98
N THR A 102 17.75 6.01 2.65
CA THR A 102 17.65 7.35 2.05
C THR A 102 19.01 8.05 2.08
N ARG A 103 19.97 7.49 1.32
CA ARG A 103 21.35 7.98 1.27
C ARG A 103 21.76 8.51 -0.10
N LEU A 104 20.80 8.77 -0.96
CA LEU A 104 21.09 9.30 -2.28
C LEU A 104 21.69 10.70 -2.15
N ARG A 105 22.71 10.98 -2.94
CA ARG A 105 23.42 12.26 -2.89
C ARG A 105 22.80 13.33 -3.78
N GLN A 106 21.95 12.93 -4.72
CA GLN A 106 21.19 13.86 -5.54
C GLN A 106 19.78 14.02 -5.00
N PRO A 107 19.11 15.12 -5.29
CA PRO A 107 17.71 15.28 -4.92
C PRO A 107 16.86 14.18 -5.56
N ALA A 108 16.02 13.54 -4.76
CA ALA A 108 15.18 12.44 -5.24
C ALA A 108 13.87 12.47 -4.45
N THR A 109 12.99 13.39 -4.80
CA THR A 109 11.76 13.66 -4.07
C THR A 109 10.88 12.42 -3.88
N LYS A 110 10.74 11.62 -4.92
CA LYS A 110 9.91 10.42 -4.87
C LYS A 110 10.49 9.35 -3.95
N ASP A 111 11.80 9.33 -3.80
CA ASP A 111 12.48 8.30 -3.01
C ASP A 111 12.07 8.30 -1.54
N TRP A 112 11.68 9.45 -0.99
CA TRP A 112 11.28 9.53 0.41
C TRP A 112 10.11 8.60 0.74
N ALA A 113 9.03 8.68 -0.05
CA ALA A 113 7.84 7.85 0.18
C ALA A 113 8.13 6.38 -0.08
N ASP A 114 8.84 6.07 -1.15
CA ASP A 114 9.19 4.68 -1.49
C ASP A 114 10.05 4.05 -0.41
N SER A 115 11.04 4.78 0.08
CA SER A 115 11.93 4.29 1.13
C SER A 115 11.23 4.18 2.48
N TYR A 116 10.27 5.08 2.77
CA TYR A 116 9.45 4.97 3.97
C TYR A 116 8.63 3.68 3.96
N LEU A 117 7.96 3.40 2.84
CA LEU A 117 7.15 2.18 2.73
C LEU A 117 8.01 0.93 2.83
N ALA A 118 9.19 0.95 2.21
CA ALA A 118 10.13 -0.18 2.28
C ALA A 118 10.63 -0.39 3.71
N ALA A 119 10.95 0.69 4.43
CA ALA A 119 11.37 0.62 5.82
C ALA A 119 10.26 0.10 6.71
N PHE A 120 9.03 0.58 6.50
CA PHE A 120 7.86 0.15 7.27
C PHE A 120 7.64 -1.36 7.10
N ALA A 121 7.66 -1.83 5.85
CA ALA A 121 7.44 -3.25 5.56
C ALA A 121 8.55 -4.10 6.19
N THR A 122 9.80 -3.69 6.06
CA THR A 122 10.93 -4.47 6.57
C THR A 122 10.91 -4.56 8.09
N VAL A 123 10.77 -3.43 8.78
CA VAL A 123 10.78 -3.40 10.25
C VAL A 123 9.51 -4.05 10.81
N GLY A 124 8.37 -3.83 10.15
CA GLY A 124 7.09 -4.40 10.54
C GLY A 124 6.91 -5.87 10.14
N ARG A 125 7.87 -6.45 9.44
CA ARG A 125 7.82 -7.84 8.94
C ARG A 125 6.62 -8.09 8.04
N LEU A 126 6.38 -7.14 7.15
CA LEU A 126 5.31 -7.20 6.17
C LEU A 126 5.90 -7.40 4.78
N THR A 127 5.11 -7.96 3.88
CA THR A 127 5.48 -8.04 2.47
C THR A 127 4.84 -6.86 1.73
N LEU A 128 5.65 -5.99 1.18
CA LEU A 128 5.17 -4.86 0.39
C LEU A 128 4.62 -5.37 -0.93
N VAL A 129 3.42 -4.91 -1.30
CA VAL A 129 2.80 -5.22 -2.58
C VAL A 129 2.71 -3.93 -3.38
N THR A 130 3.28 -3.91 -4.57
CA THR A 130 3.42 -2.68 -5.35
C THR A 130 3.38 -2.96 -6.85
N PHE A 131 3.06 -1.93 -7.64
CA PHE A 131 3.27 -1.96 -9.09
C PHE A 131 4.64 -1.39 -9.48
N ASP A 132 5.32 -0.75 -8.54
CA ASP A 132 6.57 -0.04 -8.82
C ASP A 132 7.76 -1.00 -8.80
N ARG A 133 8.32 -1.26 -9.97
CA ARG A 133 9.49 -2.13 -10.10
C ARG A 133 10.73 -1.57 -9.42
N GLY A 134 10.79 -0.26 -9.22
CA GLY A 134 11.88 0.38 -8.51
C GLY A 134 11.95 -0.01 -7.04
N LEU A 135 10.87 -0.53 -6.48
CA LEU A 135 10.83 -1.00 -5.09
C LEU A 135 11.28 -2.45 -4.92
N ARG A 136 11.62 -3.15 -6.02
CA ARG A 136 11.93 -4.57 -5.99
C ARG A 136 13.06 -4.93 -5.02
N THR A 137 14.02 -4.06 -4.83
CA THR A 137 15.22 -4.34 -4.05
C THR A 137 15.27 -3.61 -2.71
N LYS A 138 14.35 -2.70 -2.43
CA LYS A 138 14.40 -1.89 -1.21
C LYS A 138 13.87 -2.61 0.03
N PRO A 139 12.68 -3.23 0.03
CA PRO A 139 12.20 -3.95 1.20
C PRO A 139 12.77 -5.35 1.27
N ARG A 140 12.68 -5.97 2.46
CA ARG A 140 13.11 -7.35 2.63
C ARG A 140 12.23 -8.32 1.84
N SER A 141 10.95 -8.06 1.80
CA SER A 141 9.97 -8.92 1.12
C SER A 141 9.05 -8.05 0.28
N VAL A 142 8.92 -8.37 -0.99
CA VAL A 142 8.12 -7.58 -1.92
C VAL A 142 7.47 -8.47 -2.98
N VAL A 143 6.23 -8.10 -3.33
CA VAL A 143 5.53 -8.64 -4.49
C VAL A 143 5.29 -7.50 -5.45
N VAL A 144 5.80 -7.62 -6.68
CA VAL A 144 5.58 -6.62 -7.72
C VAL A 144 4.52 -7.16 -8.67
N LEU A 145 3.40 -6.43 -8.78
CA LEU A 145 2.27 -6.79 -9.63
C LEU A 145 2.49 -6.30 -11.07
N GLY A 146 1.88 -6.98 -11.99
CA GLY A 146 1.98 -6.65 -13.42
C GLY A 146 2.82 -7.62 -14.20
#